data_ae40ce21873e940a7473c7fba0daab1f
#
_entry.id   ae40ce21873e940a7473c7fba0daab1f
#
_cell.length_a   1.000
_cell.length_b   1.000
_cell.length_c   1.000
_cell.angle_alpha   90.00
_cell.angle_beta   90.00
_cell.angle_gamma   90.00
#
_symmetry.space_group_name_H-M   'P 1'
#
loop_
_entity.id
_entity.type
_entity.pdbx_description
1 polymer ?
#
loop_
_entity_poly.entity_id
_entity_poly.type
_entity_poly.pdbx_seq_one_letter_code
_entity_poly.pdbx_strand_id
1 'polypeptide(L)'
;MAREDKLKALDAAISQIEKQYGKGSIMKLGDNSAHMNVETIPTGSLSLDIALGLGGLPKGRIIEIYGPESSGKTTVALHMVAEVQKRGGIAGYVDAEHAMDPTYAKALGVDIDNLYISQPDDGEQALEITETMVRSGAIDIVIVDSVAALVPRAEIEGEMGDSHMGLQARLMSQALRKLTGITNKSNCTVVFINQLREKIGVTFGNPETTTGGRALKFYSSIRMEIRKADVLKQGTEIVGNRTKVKVAKNKVAPPFRTAEFDIIYGKGISKEGDILDLAADVDIVNKSGAWYAYKETRIGQGRENAKQFLREHPEMCAEIDHLVRVHYGLEQNQAAPQ
;
A
#
# COMPACT_ATOMS: atom_id res chain seq x y z
N MET A 1 -12.54 47.59 5.84
CA MET A 1 -13.46 46.83 5.00
C MET A 1 -14.32 45.93 5.89
N ALA A 2 -15.64 46.10 5.85
CA ALA A 2 -16.56 45.25 6.60
C ALA A 2 -16.49 43.81 6.08
N ARG A 3 -16.88 42.82 6.88
CA ARG A 3 -16.84 41.38 6.52
C ARG A 3 -17.64 41.11 5.24
N GLU A 4 -18.74 41.80 5.04
CA GLU A 4 -19.57 41.68 3.83
C GLU A 4 -18.86 42.16 2.56
N ASP A 5 -18.12 43.26 2.61
CA ASP A 5 -17.36 43.77 1.45
C ASP A 5 -16.24 42.78 1.06
N LYS A 6 -15.61 42.13 2.04
CA LYS A 6 -14.60 41.08 1.80
C LYS A 6 -15.22 39.87 1.14
N LEU A 7 -16.42 39.45 1.55
CA LEU A 7 -17.10 38.30 0.95
C LEU A 7 -17.53 38.60 -0.50
N LYS A 8 -18.08 39.79 -0.79
CA LYS A 8 -18.41 40.19 -2.17
C LYS A 8 -17.19 40.23 -3.08
N ALA A 9 -16.06 40.74 -2.60
CA ALA A 9 -14.81 40.76 -3.35
C ALA A 9 -14.29 39.32 -3.60
N LEU A 10 -14.41 38.41 -2.61
CA LEU A 10 -14.04 37.03 -2.75
C LEU A 10 -14.93 36.30 -3.75
N ASP A 11 -16.25 36.48 -3.72
CA ASP A 11 -17.18 35.85 -4.65
C ASP A 11 -16.91 36.30 -6.11
N ALA A 12 -16.56 37.58 -6.31
CA ALA A 12 -16.13 38.06 -7.62
C ALA A 12 -14.82 37.38 -8.09
N ALA A 13 -13.85 37.23 -7.19
CA ALA A 13 -12.58 36.52 -7.48
C ALA A 13 -12.82 35.03 -7.78
N ILE A 14 -13.67 34.34 -7.02
CA ILE A 14 -14.08 32.95 -7.26
C ILE A 14 -14.71 32.82 -8.65
N SER A 15 -15.66 33.68 -8.99
CA SER A 15 -16.30 33.66 -10.30
C SER A 15 -15.30 33.87 -11.45
N GLN A 16 -14.31 34.74 -11.27
CA GLN A 16 -13.24 34.94 -12.24
C GLN A 16 -12.34 33.70 -12.39
N ILE A 17 -11.97 33.06 -11.28
CA ILE A 17 -11.18 31.82 -11.26
C ILE A 17 -11.92 30.69 -11.98
N GLU A 18 -13.22 30.51 -11.67
CA GLU A 18 -14.03 29.46 -12.30
C GLU A 18 -14.24 29.71 -13.81
N LYS A 19 -14.33 30.96 -14.20
CA LYS A 19 -14.45 31.37 -15.63
C LYS A 19 -13.15 31.08 -16.39
N GLN A 20 -12.00 31.24 -15.74
CA GLN A 20 -10.69 31.06 -16.35
C GLN A 20 -10.22 29.58 -16.33
N TYR A 21 -10.49 28.86 -15.25
CA TYR A 21 -9.94 27.51 -14.99
C TYR A 21 -11.01 26.41 -14.96
N GLY A 22 -12.28 26.75 -15.10
CA GLY A 22 -13.42 25.85 -15.06
C GLY A 22 -14.08 25.77 -13.67
N LYS A 23 -15.35 25.33 -13.66
CA LYS A 23 -16.12 25.13 -12.42
C LYS A 23 -15.44 24.08 -11.54
N GLY A 24 -15.38 24.36 -10.22
CA GLY A 24 -14.74 23.47 -9.25
C GLY A 24 -13.23 23.66 -9.11
N SER A 25 -12.62 24.64 -9.82
CA SER A 25 -11.20 25.00 -9.64
C SER A 25 -10.90 25.62 -8.27
N ILE A 26 -11.92 26.13 -7.59
CA ILE A 26 -11.89 26.60 -6.21
C ILE A 26 -13.17 26.17 -5.50
N MET A 27 -13.06 25.72 -4.24
CA MET A 27 -14.20 25.29 -3.44
C MET A 27 -13.96 25.57 -1.96
N LYS A 28 -15.01 25.71 -1.19
CA LYS A 28 -14.91 25.70 0.27
C LYS A 28 -14.82 24.25 0.74
N LEU A 29 -13.85 23.94 1.60
CA LEU A 29 -13.65 22.58 2.09
C LEU A 29 -14.89 21.99 2.79
N GLY A 30 -15.70 22.85 3.45
CA GLY A 30 -16.92 22.41 4.13
C GLY A 30 -18.13 22.15 3.22
N ASP A 31 -18.13 22.67 1.99
CA ASP A 31 -19.29 22.54 1.07
C ASP A 31 -19.31 21.16 0.37
N ASN A 32 -18.24 20.38 0.49
CA ASN A 32 -18.04 19.14 -0.25
C ASN A 32 -17.77 17.96 0.71
N SER A 33 -18.79 17.59 1.51
CA SER A 33 -18.73 16.42 2.40
C SER A 33 -18.45 15.10 1.63
N ALA A 34 -18.77 15.04 0.34
CA ALA A 34 -18.49 13.90 -0.53
C ALA A 34 -16.98 13.68 -0.78
N HIS A 35 -16.14 14.72 -0.71
CA HIS A 35 -14.69 14.58 -0.85
C HIS A 35 -13.95 14.22 0.45
N MET A 36 -14.66 14.13 1.57
CA MET A 36 -14.07 13.69 2.85
C MET A 36 -13.96 12.17 2.95
N ASN A 37 -14.70 11.39 2.13
CA ASN A 37 -14.56 9.94 2.04
C ASN A 37 -13.49 9.60 1.01
N VAL A 38 -12.26 9.35 1.49
CA VAL A 38 -11.17 8.86 0.65
C VAL A 38 -11.44 7.38 0.35
N GLU A 39 -11.70 7.06 -0.92
CA GLU A 39 -11.78 5.66 -1.36
C GLU A 39 -10.45 4.95 -1.12
N THR A 40 -10.52 3.69 -0.72
CA THR A 40 -9.34 2.90 -0.38
C THR A 40 -9.28 1.55 -1.10
N ILE A 41 -8.07 1.06 -1.27
CA ILE A 41 -7.74 -0.28 -1.75
C ILE A 41 -7.23 -1.07 -0.54
N PRO A 42 -7.88 -2.20 -0.14
CA PRO A 42 -7.34 -3.05 0.91
C PRO A 42 -5.98 -3.61 0.55
N THR A 43 -5.16 -3.83 1.56
CA THR A 43 -3.80 -4.34 1.38
C THR A 43 -3.72 -5.87 1.34
N GLY A 44 -4.80 -6.56 1.72
CA GLY A 44 -4.82 -8.00 1.93
C GLY A 44 -4.44 -8.42 3.35
N SER A 45 -4.04 -7.48 4.21
CA SER A 45 -3.82 -7.65 5.65
C SER A 45 -4.72 -6.68 6.41
N LEU A 46 -5.57 -7.21 7.29
CA LEU A 46 -6.49 -6.40 8.09
C LEU A 46 -5.72 -5.52 9.08
N SER A 47 -4.66 -6.05 9.70
CA SER A 47 -3.82 -5.27 10.61
C SER A 47 -3.14 -4.10 9.92
N LEU A 48 -2.72 -4.26 8.66
CA LEU A 48 -2.15 -3.17 7.87
C LEU A 48 -3.22 -2.15 7.46
N ASP A 49 -4.41 -2.59 7.08
CA ASP A 49 -5.54 -1.71 6.76
C ASP A 49 -5.94 -0.85 7.97
N ILE A 50 -5.94 -1.43 9.18
CA ILE A 50 -6.16 -0.71 10.45
C ILE A 50 -5.01 0.29 10.72
N ALA A 51 -3.76 -0.13 10.53
CA ALA A 51 -2.59 0.73 10.76
C ALA A 51 -2.57 1.94 9.80
N LEU A 52 -3.08 1.78 8.58
CA LEU A 52 -3.25 2.87 7.60
C LEU A 52 -4.33 3.86 8.01
N GLY A 53 -5.28 3.47 8.86
CA GLY A 53 -6.27 4.35 9.49
C GLY A 53 -7.51 4.65 8.64
N LEU A 54 -7.55 4.22 7.39
CA LEU A 54 -8.67 4.39 6.47
C LEU A 54 -9.21 3.06 5.92
N GLY A 55 -8.72 1.92 6.43
CA GLY A 55 -9.09 0.60 5.92
C GLY A 55 -8.42 0.20 4.62
N GLY A 56 -7.31 0.83 4.26
CA GLY A 56 -6.52 0.49 3.08
C GLY A 56 -5.69 1.66 2.53
N LEU A 57 -5.15 1.48 1.35
CA LEU A 57 -4.41 2.51 0.62
C LEU A 57 -5.36 3.53 0.00
N PRO A 58 -5.12 4.84 0.15
CA PRO A 58 -5.94 5.86 -0.49
C PRO A 58 -5.78 5.79 -2.01
N LYS A 59 -6.89 5.79 -2.76
CA LYS A 59 -6.89 5.89 -4.21
C LYS A 59 -6.35 7.25 -4.68
N GLY A 60 -5.79 7.27 -5.88
CA GLY A 60 -5.30 8.50 -6.50
C GLY A 60 -4.05 9.07 -5.84
N ARG A 61 -3.24 8.25 -5.17
CA ARG A 61 -2.05 8.66 -4.42
C ARG A 61 -0.80 7.88 -4.80
N ILE A 62 0.35 8.50 -4.53
CA ILE A 62 1.65 7.85 -4.62
C ILE A 62 1.98 7.26 -3.25
N ILE A 63 2.35 5.98 -3.24
CA ILE A 63 2.69 5.18 -2.08
C ILE A 63 4.13 4.67 -2.24
N GLU A 64 4.90 4.62 -1.19
CA GLU A 64 6.21 3.97 -1.16
C GLU A 64 6.21 2.82 -0.16
N ILE A 65 6.61 1.63 -0.62
CA ILE A 65 6.89 0.45 0.20
C ILE A 65 8.41 0.24 0.17
N TYR A 66 9.08 0.25 1.31
CA TYR A 66 10.52 0.08 1.36
C TYR A 66 10.95 -0.83 2.51
N GLY A 67 12.12 -1.41 2.37
CA GLY A 67 12.69 -2.29 3.37
C GLY A 67 13.87 -3.09 2.84
N PRO A 68 14.50 -3.92 3.69
CA PRO A 68 15.57 -4.82 3.29
C PRO A 68 15.14 -5.80 2.20
N GLU A 69 16.09 -6.43 1.58
CA GLU A 69 15.84 -7.53 0.64
C GLU A 69 15.07 -8.67 1.33
N SER A 70 14.24 -9.36 0.55
CA SER A 70 13.41 -10.48 1.04
C SER A 70 12.54 -10.17 2.26
N SER A 71 12.19 -8.91 2.52
CA SER A 71 11.31 -8.51 3.64
C SER A 71 9.81 -8.69 3.36
N GLY A 72 9.42 -9.07 2.13
CA GLY A 72 8.03 -9.27 1.73
C GLY A 72 7.37 -8.09 0.98
N LYS A 73 8.15 -7.12 0.50
CA LYS A 73 7.64 -5.93 -0.22
C LYS A 73 6.79 -6.31 -1.43
N THR A 74 7.35 -7.11 -2.34
CA THR A 74 6.67 -7.62 -3.54
C THR A 74 5.45 -8.46 -3.18
N THR A 75 5.52 -9.30 -2.14
CA THR A 75 4.39 -10.09 -1.65
C THR A 75 3.22 -9.20 -1.25
N VAL A 76 3.47 -8.16 -0.45
CA VAL A 76 2.43 -7.21 -0.01
C VAL A 76 1.86 -6.45 -1.20
N ALA A 77 2.69 -6.02 -2.15
CA ALA A 77 2.23 -5.34 -3.36
C ALA A 77 1.35 -6.24 -4.25
N LEU A 78 1.71 -7.51 -4.41
CA LEU A 78 0.89 -8.49 -5.16
C LEU A 78 -0.45 -8.77 -4.47
N HIS A 79 -0.52 -8.78 -3.14
CA HIS A 79 -1.80 -8.86 -2.44
C HIS A 79 -2.68 -7.63 -2.72
N MET A 80 -2.11 -6.42 -2.80
CA MET A 80 -2.86 -5.22 -3.18
C MET A 80 -3.41 -5.33 -4.61
N VAL A 81 -2.63 -5.87 -5.55
CA VAL A 81 -3.10 -6.18 -6.91
C VAL A 81 -4.28 -7.14 -6.88
N ALA A 82 -4.15 -8.25 -6.15
CA ALA A 82 -5.22 -9.24 -6.02
C ALA A 82 -6.51 -8.64 -5.41
N GLU A 83 -6.39 -7.76 -4.41
CA GLU A 83 -7.55 -7.10 -3.80
C GLU A 83 -8.24 -6.10 -4.75
N VAL A 84 -7.48 -5.41 -5.62
CA VAL A 84 -8.03 -4.56 -6.69
C VAL A 84 -8.81 -5.42 -7.69
N GLN A 85 -8.20 -6.49 -8.20
CA GLN A 85 -8.82 -7.36 -9.20
C GLN A 85 -10.08 -8.06 -8.68
N LYS A 86 -10.11 -8.52 -7.42
CA LYS A 86 -11.30 -9.10 -6.76
C LYS A 86 -12.50 -8.13 -6.73
N ARG A 87 -12.25 -6.83 -6.77
CA ARG A 87 -13.27 -5.79 -6.78
C ARG A 87 -13.62 -5.31 -8.19
N GLY A 88 -13.15 -6.02 -9.21
CA GLY A 88 -13.36 -5.68 -10.61
C GLY A 88 -12.48 -4.55 -11.13
N GLY A 89 -11.47 -4.12 -10.36
CA GLY A 89 -10.52 -3.11 -10.77
C GLY A 89 -9.41 -3.68 -11.67
N ILE A 90 -8.71 -2.79 -12.34
CA ILE A 90 -7.62 -3.11 -13.28
C ILE A 90 -6.28 -2.75 -12.68
N ALA A 91 -5.31 -3.65 -12.79
CA ALA A 91 -3.97 -3.48 -12.26
C ALA A 91 -2.91 -3.50 -13.35
N GLY A 92 -1.91 -2.62 -13.20
CA GLY A 92 -0.68 -2.60 -13.98
C GLY A 92 0.53 -2.94 -13.12
N TYR A 93 1.53 -3.56 -13.70
CA TYR A 93 2.78 -3.90 -13.03
C TYR A 93 3.97 -3.56 -13.94
N VAL A 94 4.85 -2.72 -13.47
CA VAL A 94 6.10 -2.34 -14.14
C VAL A 94 7.23 -3.07 -13.42
N ASP A 95 7.68 -4.17 -14.01
CA ASP A 95 8.71 -5.08 -13.50
C ASP A 95 10.09 -4.67 -14.01
N ALA A 96 10.68 -3.66 -13.38
CA ALA A 96 12.01 -3.18 -13.75
C ALA A 96 13.15 -4.11 -13.25
N GLU A 97 12.87 -5.05 -12.36
CA GLU A 97 13.84 -6.07 -11.91
C GLU A 97 13.82 -7.32 -12.80
N HIS A 98 12.83 -7.48 -13.70
CA HIS A 98 12.59 -8.66 -14.54
C HIS A 98 12.49 -9.96 -13.70
N ALA A 99 11.88 -9.86 -12.51
CA ALA A 99 11.87 -10.91 -11.49
C ALA A 99 10.46 -11.42 -11.13
N MET A 100 9.43 -10.99 -11.85
CA MET A 100 8.05 -11.41 -11.61
C MET A 100 7.89 -12.91 -11.86
N ASP A 101 7.48 -13.66 -10.85
CA ASP A 101 7.07 -15.06 -10.96
C ASP A 101 5.54 -15.15 -11.07
N PRO A 102 5.00 -15.52 -12.26
CA PRO A 102 3.56 -15.66 -12.47
C PRO A 102 2.93 -16.75 -11.59
N THR A 103 3.69 -17.82 -11.28
CA THR A 103 3.21 -18.92 -10.44
C THR A 103 3.00 -18.44 -9.02
N TYR A 104 3.95 -17.67 -8.50
CA TYR A 104 3.84 -17.06 -7.18
C TYR A 104 2.71 -16.01 -7.13
N ALA A 105 2.62 -15.13 -8.12
CA ALA A 105 1.54 -14.14 -8.21
C ALA A 105 0.16 -14.81 -8.18
N LYS A 106 -0.03 -15.89 -8.95
CA LYS A 106 -1.27 -16.69 -8.96
C LYS A 106 -1.56 -17.32 -7.60
N ALA A 107 -0.54 -17.83 -6.92
CA ALA A 107 -0.69 -18.41 -5.58
C ALA A 107 -1.15 -17.38 -4.52
N LEU A 108 -0.82 -16.09 -4.72
CA LEU A 108 -1.28 -14.96 -3.90
C LEU A 108 -2.70 -14.49 -4.26
N GLY A 109 -3.31 -15.06 -5.28
CA GLY A 109 -4.67 -14.73 -5.75
C GLY A 109 -4.72 -13.65 -6.82
N VAL A 110 -3.59 -13.33 -7.46
CA VAL A 110 -3.56 -12.45 -8.63
C VAL A 110 -4.13 -13.19 -9.84
N ASP A 111 -5.06 -12.55 -10.53
CA ASP A 111 -5.50 -12.97 -11.85
C ASP A 111 -4.44 -12.55 -12.88
N ILE A 112 -3.55 -13.49 -13.21
CA ILE A 112 -2.41 -13.24 -14.11
C ILE A 112 -2.84 -13.01 -15.55
N ASP A 113 -4.00 -13.53 -15.97
CA ASP A 113 -4.51 -13.39 -17.33
C ASP A 113 -5.04 -11.95 -17.57
N ASN A 114 -5.39 -11.23 -16.50
CA ASN A 114 -5.87 -9.85 -16.52
C ASN A 114 -4.90 -8.86 -15.84
N LEU A 115 -3.64 -9.23 -15.62
CA LEU A 115 -2.61 -8.33 -15.13
C LEU A 115 -1.80 -7.74 -16.31
N TYR A 116 -1.82 -6.42 -16.45
CA TYR A 116 -0.99 -5.74 -17.45
C TYR A 116 0.44 -5.57 -16.91
N ILE A 117 1.39 -6.30 -17.50
CA ILE A 117 2.79 -6.25 -17.11
C ILE A 117 3.65 -5.59 -18.19
N SER A 118 4.63 -4.79 -17.76
CA SER A 118 5.68 -4.23 -18.61
C SER A 118 7.04 -4.49 -17.99
N GLN A 119 8.03 -4.85 -18.81
CA GLN A 119 9.41 -5.07 -18.41
C GLN A 119 10.31 -4.09 -19.20
N PRO A 120 10.50 -2.87 -18.70
CA PRO A 120 11.23 -1.82 -19.38
C PRO A 120 12.74 -2.03 -19.33
N ASP A 121 13.44 -1.51 -20.34
CA ASP A 121 14.90 -1.62 -20.48
C ASP A 121 15.65 -0.54 -19.64
N ASP A 122 15.00 0.60 -19.39
CA ASP A 122 15.59 1.74 -18.66
C ASP A 122 14.57 2.45 -17.77
N GLY A 123 15.04 3.34 -16.89
CA GLY A 123 14.22 4.06 -15.94
C GLY A 123 13.27 5.08 -16.59
N GLU A 124 13.69 5.73 -17.68
CA GLU A 124 12.85 6.65 -18.45
C GLU A 124 11.67 5.92 -19.05
N GLN A 125 11.90 4.78 -19.71
CA GLN A 125 10.85 3.94 -20.30
C GLN A 125 9.87 3.44 -19.20
N ALA A 126 10.39 2.97 -18.08
CA ALA A 126 9.55 2.52 -16.95
C ALA A 126 8.58 3.59 -16.47
N LEU A 127 9.09 4.81 -16.29
CA LEU A 127 8.32 5.93 -15.78
C LEU A 127 7.36 6.54 -16.80
N GLU A 128 7.71 6.52 -18.08
CA GLU A 128 6.82 6.93 -19.19
C GLU A 128 5.67 5.94 -19.39
N ILE A 129 5.94 4.63 -19.30
CA ILE A 129 4.91 3.59 -19.31
C ILE A 129 3.98 3.77 -18.11
N THR A 130 4.53 3.95 -16.91
CA THR A 130 3.75 4.23 -15.68
C THR A 130 2.88 5.47 -15.88
N GLU A 131 3.43 6.58 -16.38
CA GLU A 131 2.67 7.81 -16.66
C GLU A 131 1.53 7.56 -17.63
N THR A 132 1.76 6.81 -18.71
CA THR A 132 0.77 6.49 -19.73
C THR A 132 -0.35 5.62 -19.18
N MET A 133 -0.02 4.59 -18.40
CA MET A 133 -1.00 3.75 -17.71
C MET A 133 -1.90 4.56 -16.78
N VAL A 134 -1.32 5.42 -15.94
CA VAL A 134 -2.06 6.29 -15.03
C VAL A 134 -2.93 7.29 -15.79
N ARG A 135 -2.40 7.90 -16.85
CA ARG A 135 -3.10 8.90 -17.67
C ARG A 135 -4.32 8.34 -18.41
N SER A 136 -4.33 7.04 -18.70
CA SER A 136 -5.45 6.37 -19.36
C SER A 136 -6.76 6.49 -18.56
N GLY A 137 -6.68 6.64 -17.24
CA GLY A 137 -7.83 6.65 -16.34
C GLY A 137 -8.56 5.32 -16.20
N ALA A 138 -8.02 4.24 -16.81
CA ALA A 138 -8.63 2.92 -16.81
C ALA A 138 -8.02 1.97 -15.74
N ILE A 139 -6.88 2.34 -15.16
CA ILE A 139 -6.14 1.51 -14.22
C ILE A 139 -6.31 2.05 -12.79
N ASP A 140 -6.65 1.18 -11.85
CA ASP A 140 -6.87 1.52 -10.44
C ASP A 140 -5.57 1.53 -9.63
N ILE A 141 -4.64 0.62 -9.94
CA ILE A 141 -3.34 0.50 -9.28
C ILE A 141 -2.23 0.18 -10.27
N VAL A 142 -1.09 0.83 -10.13
CA VAL A 142 0.16 0.49 -10.82
C VAL A 142 1.23 0.22 -9.77
N ILE A 143 1.87 -0.94 -9.85
CA ILE A 143 3.05 -1.27 -9.06
C ILE A 143 4.30 -1.00 -9.91
N VAL A 144 5.32 -0.36 -9.33
CA VAL A 144 6.65 -0.19 -9.93
C VAL A 144 7.66 -0.91 -9.06
N ASP A 145 8.19 -2.03 -9.52
CA ASP A 145 9.13 -2.90 -8.80
C ASP A 145 10.44 -3.05 -9.55
N SER A 146 11.53 -2.44 -9.13
CA SER A 146 11.65 -1.52 -8.00
C SER A 146 12.36 -0.23 -8.43
N VAL A 147 12.28 0.81 -7.58
CA VAL A 147 12.99 2.09 -7.80
C VAL A 147 14.49 1.88 -7.95
N ALA A 148 15.07 0.89 -7.27
CA ALA A 148 16.49 0.57 -7.34
C ALA A 148 16.93 0.15 -8.76
N ALA A 149 16.01 -0.45 -9.54
CA ALA A 149 16.25 -0.93 -10.89
C ALA A 149 15.93 0.13 -11.98
N LEU A 150 15.42 1.31 -11.59
CA LEU A 150 15.17 2.41 -12.53
C LEU A 150 16.49 3.12 -12.90
N VAL A 151 17.32 2.45 -13.70
CA VAL A 151 18.60 2.97 -14.15
C VAL A 151 18.36 3.95 -15.29
N PRO A 152 18.89 5.19 -15.22
CA PRO A 152 18.80 6.14 -16.32
C PRO A 152 19.47 5.60 -17.60
N ARG A 153 18.86 5.84 -18.77
CA ARG A 153 19.40 5.42 -20.06
C ARG A 153 20.84 5.87 -20.27
N ALA A 154 21.16 7.11 -19.90
CA ALA A 154 22.53 7.66 -20.01
C ALA A 154 23.56 6.89 -19.18
N GLU A 155 23.12 6.21 -18.10
CA GLU A 155 23.99 5.35 -17.29
C GLU A 155 24.19 3.99 -17.97
N ILE A 156 23.17 3.47 -18.65
CA ILE A 156 23.26 2.19 -19.38
C ILE A 156 24.12 2.34 -20.63
N GLU A 157 24.01 3.45 -21.33
CA GLU A 157 24.78 3.76 -22.56
C GLU A 157 26.22 4.25 -22.29
N GLY A 158 26.53 4.61 -21.03
CA GLY A 158 27.86 5.08 -20.61
C GLY A 158 28.89 3.95 -20.54
N GLU A 159 30.17 4.33 -20.43
CA GLU A 159 31.26 3.37 -20.28
C GLU A 159 31.35 2.88 -18.82
N MET A 160 31.88 1.67 -18.63
CA MET A 160 32.12 1.13 -17.30
C MET A 160 33.12 2.00 -16.53
N GLY A 161 32.69 2.57 -15.41
CA GLY A 161 33.50 3.45 -14.56
C GLY A 161 33.10 4.92 -14.66
N ASP A 162 32.20 5.31 -15.57
CA ASP A 162 31.68 6.66 -15.66
C ASP A 162 30.88 7.04 -14.41
N SER A 163 31.02 8.30 -14.01
CA SER A 163 30.28 8.81 -12.85
C SER A 163 28.95 9.40 -13.23
N HIS A 164 27.86 8.71 -12.91
CA HIS A 164 26.48 9.12 -13.18
C HIS A 164 25.74 9.62 -11.93
N MET A 165 26.47 10.25 -11.00
CA MET A 165 25.92 10.69 -9.71
C MET A 165 24.68 11.58 -9.87
N GLY A 166 23.59 11.18 -9.24
CA GLY A 166 22.36 11.96 -9.14
C GLY A 166 21.42 11.90 -10.34
N LEU A 167 21.72 11.19 -11.42
CA LEU A 167 20.84 11.06 -12.58
C LEU A 167 19.51 10.39 -12.20
N GLN A 168 19.55 9.28 -11.49
CA GLN A 168 18.35 8.59 -11.00
C GLN A 168 17.49 9.50 -10.11
N ALA A 169 18.11 10.29 -9.22
CA ALA A 169 17.37 11.21 -8.37
C ALA A 169 16.68 12.35 -9.15
N ARG A 170 17.31 12.82 -10.23
CA ARG A 170 16.71 13.82 -11.16
C ARG A 170 15.54 13.21 -11.92
N LEU A 171 15.72 12.02 -12.48
CA LEU A 171 14.68 11.27 -13.19
C LEU A 171 13.46 11.05 -12.29
N MET A 172 13.64 10.52 -11.08
CA MET A 172 12.58 10.36 -10.09
C MET A 172 11.89 11.68 -9.73
N SER A 173 12.65 12.76 -9.54
CA SER A 173 12.07 14.08 -9.23
C SER A 173 11.20 14.62 -10.38
N GLN A 174 11.60 14.40 -11.61
CA GLN A 174 10.84 14.81 -12.80
C GLN A 174 9.56 13.98 -12.95
N ALA A 175 9.66 12.66 -12.85
CA ALA A 175 8.53 11.75 -12.97
C ALA A 175 7.48 12.00 -11.89
N LEU A 176 7.90 12.13 -10.62
CA LEU A 176 6.98 12.31 -9.50
C LEU A 176 6.23 13.65 -9.55
N ARG A 177 6.84 14.71 -10.09
CA ARG A 177 6.14 15.98 -10.35
C ARG A 177 4.99 15.81 -11.34
N LYS A 178 5.19 15.02 -12.40
CA LYS A 178 4.15 14.71 -13.39
C LYS A 178 3.08 13.78 -12.78
N LEU A 179 3.52 12.66 -12.18
CA LEU A 179 2.63 11.63 -11.66
C LEU A 179 1.69 12.14 -10.56
N THR A 180 2.15 13.01 -9.65
CA THR A 180 1.34 13.50 -8.53
C THR A 180 0.03 14.15 -8.99
N GLY A 181 0.07 14.96 -10.03
CA GLY A 181 -1.14 15.61 -10.55
C GLY A 181 -2.06 14.66 -11.30
N ILE A 182 -1.48 13.67 -11.98
CA ILE A 182 -2.22 12.73 -12.84
C ILE A 182 -2.89 11.66 -11.99
N THR A 183 -2.19 11.09 -11.01
CA THR A 183 -2.74 10.06 -10.10
C THR A 183 -4.01 10.53 -9.41
N ASN A 184 -4.01 11.78 -8.92
CA ASN A 184 -5.19 12.34 -8.28
C ASN A 184 -6.37 12.50 -9.25
N LYS A 185 -6.11 12.95 -10.49
CA LYS A 185 -7.15 13.16 -11.52
C LYS A 185 -7.72 11.84 -12.05
N SER A 186 -6.90 10.82 -12.22
CA SER A 186 -7.29 9.51 -12.74
C SER A 186 -7.79 8.55 -11.65
N ASN A 187 -7.72 8.95 -10.38
CA ASN A 187 -8.01 8.10 -9.21
C ASN A 187 -7.18 6.79 -9.17
N CYS A 188 -6.03 6.78 -9.87
CA CYS A 188 -5.11 5.65 -9.93
C CYS A 188 -4.05 5.74 -8.84
N THR A 189 -3.85 4.67 -8.09
CA THR A 189 -2.81 4.58 -7.06
C THR A 189 -1.52 4.04 -7.65
N VAL A 190 -0.39 4.71 -7.41
CA VAL A 190 0.93 4.22 -7.85
C VAL A 190 1.74 3.83 -6.63
N VAL A 191 2.15 2.56 -6.59
CA VAL A 191 2.97 1.99 -5.50
C VAL A 191 4.38 1.76 -6.01
N PHE A 192 5.33 2.48 -5.44
CA PHE A 192 6.75 2.28 -5.68
C PHE A 192 7.35 1.35 -4.63
N ILE A 193 7.91 0.25 -5.06
CA ILE A 193 8.72 -0.63 -4.21
C ILE A 193 10.14 -0.09 -4.22
N ASN A 194 10.76 0.02 -3.03
CA ASN A 194 12.10 0.59 -2.89
C ASN A 194 12.97 -0.27 -1.98
N GLN A 195 14.27 -0.19 -2.19
CA GLN A 195 15.27 -0.90 -1.39
C GLN A 195 15.95 0.06 -0.42
N LEU A 196 16.42 -0.46 0.70
CA LEU A 196 17.28 0.25 1.62
C LEU A 196 18.75 0.10 1.20
N ARG A 197 19.49 1.18 1.35
CA ARG A 197 20.94 1.23 1.19
C ARG A 197 21.55 1.90 2.42
N GLU A 198 22.77 1.57 2.75
CA GLU A 198 23.49 2.22 3.82
C GLU A 198 24.32 3.40 3.28
N LYS A 199 24.27 4.51 3.98
CA LYS A 199 25.14 5.66 3.70
C LYS A 199 26.50 5.41 4.31
N ILE A 200 27.52 5.44 3.48
CA ILE A 200 28.92 5.35 3.91
C ILE A 200 29.27 6.59 4.75
N GLY A 201 29.95 6.39 5.90
CA GLY A 201 30.49 7.46 6.74
C GLY A 201 29.51 8.09 7.74
N VAL A 202 28.29 7.54 7.92
CA VAL A 202 27.37 7.97 8.98
C VAL A 202 27.70 7.24 10.29
N THR A 203 28.40 7.92 11.20
CA THR A 203 28.75 7.38 12.52
C THR A 203 27.66 7.58 13.58
N PHE A 204 26.77 8.56 13.40
CA PHE A 204 25.67 8.87 14.31
C PHE A 204 24.34 8.98 13.58
N GLY A 205 23.26 8.44 14.16
CA GLY A 205 21.93 8.42 13.58
C GLY A 205 21.66 7.19 12.72
N ASN A 206 20.59 7.22 11.92
CA ASN A 206 20.21 6.09 11.05
C ASN A 206 20.97 6.19 9.71
N PRO A 207 21.86 5.25 9.39
CA PRO A 207 22.58 5.23 8.11
C PRO A 207 21.70 4.81 6.94
N GLU A 208 20.57 4.16 7.18
CA GLU A 208 19.70 3.63 6.14
C GLU A 208 19.04 4.74 5.32
N THR A 209 19.01 4.56 4.02
CA THR A 209 18.31 5.44 3.08
C THR A 209 17.72 4.64 1.93
N THR A 210 16.66 5.16 1.31
CA THR A 210 16.07 4.59 0.10
C THR A 210 16.77 5.08 -1.15
N THR A 211 16.76 4.29 -2.23
CA THR A 211 17.28 4.66 -3.55
C THR A 211 16.40 5.71 -4.24
N GLY A 212 16.88 6.29 -5.36
CA GLY A 212 16.10 7.29 -6.13
C GLY A 212 16.04 8.69 -5.51
N GLY A 213 16.92 9.00 -4.52
CA GLY A 213 17.02 10.30 -3.89
C GLY A 213 15.92 10.61 -2.87
N ARG A 214 15.57 11.91 -2.74
CA ARG A 214 14.60 12.37 -1.73
C ARG A 214 13.17 12.55 -2.26
N ALA A 215 12.95 12.44 -3.57
CA ALA A 215 11.70 12.83 -4.19
C ALA A 215 10.50 12.01 -3.65
N LEU A 216 10.61 10.68 -3.56
CA LEU A 216 9.57 9.84 -3.00
C LEU A 216 9.22 10.19 -1.55
N LYS A 217 10.20 10.59 -0.73
CA LYS A 217 9.95 11.01 0.66
C LYS A 217 9.00 12.21 0.75
N PHE A 218 9.02 13.09 -0.25
CA PHE A 218 8.15 14.26 -0.31
C PHE A 218 6.83 13.98 -1.00
N TYR A 219 6.86 13.34 -2.18
CA TYR A 219 5.69 13.15 -3.03
C TYR A 219 4.75 12.04 -2.56
N SER A 220 5.27 10.97 -1.94
CA SER A 220 4.41 9.91 -1.41
C SER A 220 3.46 10.42 -0.33
N SER A 221 2.21 9.97 -0.39
CA SER A 221 1.20 10.21 0.64
C SER A 221 1.36 9.26 1.82
N ILE A 222 1.75 8.02 1.53
CA ILE A 222 2.05 6.99 2.52
C ILE A 222 3.43 6.40 2.24
N ARG A 223 4.17 6.10 3.30
CA ARG A 223 5.43 5.35 3.26
C ARG A 223 5.36 4.24 4.29
N MET A 224 5.59 3.02 3.85
CA MET A 224 5.56 1.81 4.66
C MET A 224 6.94 1.18 4.68
N GLU A 225 7.48 1.01 5.87
CA GLU A 225 8.72 0.27 6.11
C GLU A 225 8.37 -1.17 6.46
N ILE A 226 8.83 -2.12 5.64
CA ILE A 226 8.58 -3.55 5.83
C ILE A 226 9.87 -4.24 6.28
N ARG A 227 9.79 -4.95 7.40
CA ARG A 227 10.91 -5.75 7.95
C ARG A 227 10.43 -7.12 8.38
N LYS A 228 11.31 -8.10 8.30
CA LYS A 228 11.14 -9.39 8.98
C LYS A 228 11.30 -9.16 10.49
N ALA A 229 10.36 -9.69 11.29
CA ALA A 229 10.47 -9.70 12.74
C ALA A 229 11.00 -11.06 13.20
N ASP A 230 10.26 -12.14 12.93
CA ASP A 230 10.59 -13.48 13.37
C ASP A 230 10.46 -14.50 12.23
N VAL A 231 11.10 -15.65 12.41
CA VAL A 231 11.02 -16.79 11.49
C VAL A 231 9.94 -17.75 11.96
N LEU A 232 9.02 -18.10 11.09
CA LEU A 232 7.97 -19.08 11.36
C LEU A 232 8.47 -20.48 11.01
N LYS A 233 8.35 -21.39 11.96
CA LYS A 233 8.80 -22.79 11.81
C LYS A 233 7.64 -23.76 12.04
N GLN A 234 7.63 -24.82 11.27
CA GLN A 234 6.80 -26.00 11.50
C GLN A 234 7.74 -27.20 11.73
N GLY A 235 7.88 -27.58 12.99
CA GLY A 235 8.96 -28.50 13.40
C GLY A 235 10.34 -27.86 13.18
N THR A 236 11.14 -28.45 12.31
CA THR A 236 12.49 -27.95 11.93
C THR A 236 12.47 -27.11 10.65
N GLU A 237 11.38 -27.14 9.89
CA GLU A 237 11.27 -26.45 8.61
C GLU A 237 10.84 -25.00 8.78
N ILE A 238 11.48 -24.10 8.03
CA ILE A 238 11.11 -22.70 7.96
C ILE A 238 9.99 -22.54 6.91
N VAL A 239 8.78 -22.17 7.36
CA VAL A 239 7.59 -22.07 6.52
C VAL A 239 7.19 -20.64 6.19
N GLY A 240 7.80 -19.66 6.83
CA GLY A 240 7.45 -18.24 6.58
C GLY A 240 8.17 -17.28 7.53
N ASN A 241 7.67 -16.05 7.55
CA ASN A 241 8.15 -14.99 8.45
C ASN A 241 6.99 -14.26 9.10
N ARG A 242 7.15 -13.85 10.36
CA ARG A 242 6.43 -12.75 10.94
C ARG A 242 6.97 -11.46 10.34
N THR A 243 6.11 -10.67 9.75
CA THR A 243 6.47 -9.44 9.06
C THR A 243 5.92 -8.25 9.84
N LYS A 244 6.76 -7.24 10.02
CA LYS A 244 6.40 -5.99 10.68
C LYS A 244 6.40 -4.87 9.68
N VAL A 245 5.29 -4.12 9.60
CA VAL A 245 5.13 -2.95 8.74
C VAL A 245 4.91 -1.72 9.60
N LYS A 246 5.80 -0.75 9.48
CA LYS A 246 5.67 0.57 10.12
C LYS A 246 5.20 1.59 9.10
N VAL A 247 4.11 2.26 9.38
CA VAL A 247 3.62 3.40 8.59
C VAL A 247 4.46 4.63 8.92
N ALA A 248 5.60 4.80 8.24
CA ALA A 248 6.58 5.84 8.54
C ALA A 248 6.10 7.25 8.16
N LYS A 249 5.17 7.35 7.20
CA LYS A 249 4.52 8.59 6.78
C LYS A 249 3.08 8.31 6.36
N ASN A 250 2.17 9.18 6.75
CA ASN A 250 0.78 9.15 6.34
C ASN A 250 0.23 10.58 6.27
N LYS A 251 -0.31 10.99 5.11
CA LYS A 251 -0.92 12.30 4.90
C LYS A 251 -2.44 12.29 5.06
N VAL A 252 -3.05 11.11 5.23
CA VAL A 252 -4.51 10.94 5.27
C VAL A 252 -5.03 10.41 6.61
N ALA A 253 -4.13 9.96 7.48
CA ALA A 253 -4.42 9.49 8.84
C ALA A 253 -3.18 9.67 9.74
N PRO A 254 -3.27 9.49 11.07
CA PRO A 254 -2.12 9.56 11.96
C PRO A 254 -1.03 8.52 11.59
N PRO A 255 0.23 8.96 11.40
CA PRO A 255 1.35 8.07 11.06
C PRO A 255 1.87 7.29 12.27
N PHE A 256 2.93 6.50 12.04
CA PHE A 256 3.74 5.75 13.01
C PHE A 256 3.05 4.54 13.63
N ARG A 257 1.87 4.17 13.16
CA ARG A 257 1.24 2.91 13.51
C ARG A 257 2.01 1.74 12.90
N THR A 258 1.88 0.59 13.54
CA THR A 258 2.57 -0.65 13.14
C THR A 258 1.55 -1.75 12.95
N ALA A 259 1.74 -2.56 11.92
CA ALA A 259 1.04 -3.82 11.70
C ALA A 259 2.02 -4.98 11.76
N GLU A 260 1.57 -6.12 12.26
CA GLU A 260 2.35 -7.36 12.25
C GLU A 260 1.47 -8.51 11.78
N PHE A 261 1.95 -9.25 10.79
CA PHE A 261 1.26 -10.40 10.21
C PHE A 261 2.24 -11.43 9.69
N ASP A 262 1.75 -12.65 9.47
CA ASP A 262 2.56 -13.73 8.94
C ASP A 262 2.53 -13.75 7.41
N ILE A 263 3.71 -13.89 6.79
CA ILE A 263 3.86 -14.26 5.37
C ILE A 263 4.33 -15.71 5.32
N ILE A 264 3.51 -16.57 4.74
CA ILE A 264 3.81 -17.99 4.52
C ILE A 264 4.38 -18.17 3.13
N TYR A 265 5.52 -18.84 3.02
CA TYR A 265 6.18 -19.05 1.74
C TYR A 265 5.28 -19.83 0.77
N GLY A 266 5.19 -19.35 -0.47
CA GLY A 266 4.32 -19.90 -1.51
C GLY A 266 2.82 -19.63 -1.33
N LYS A 267 2.38 -19.02 -0.20
CA LYS A 267 0.95 -18.76 0.10
C LYS A 267 0.65 -17.29 0.41
N GLY A 268 1.68 -16.48 0.74
CA GLY A 268 1.53 -15.07 1.06
C GLY A 268 1.02 -14.78 2.47
N ILE A 269 0.27 -13.70 2.63
CA ILE A 269 -0.26 -13.23 3.91
C ILE A 269 -1.26 -14.23 4.47
N SER A 270 -1.05 -14.65 5.73
CA SER A 270 -2.00 -15.51 6.47
C SER A 270 -3.17 -14.67 6.96
N LYS A 271 -4.27 -14.62 6.20
CA LYS A 271 -5.46 -13.83 6.53
C LYS A 271 -6.12 -14.29 7.82
N GLU A 272 -6.28 -15.60 7.98
CA GLU A 272 -6.88 -16.18 9.19
C GLU A 272 -6.00 -15.90 10.42
N GLY A 273 -4.68 -15.89 10.26
CA GLY A 273 -3.76 -15.55 11.34
C GLY A 273 -3.83 -14.08 11.74
N ASP A 274 -3.95 -13.19 10.76
CA ASP A 274 -4.09 -11.75 10.97
C ASP A 274 -5.41 -11.41 11.68
N ILE A 275 -6.53 -11.98 11.21
CA ILE A 275 -7.85 -11.84 11.84
C ILE A 275 -7.87 -12.41 13.27
N LEU A 276 -7.30 -13.60 13.46
CA LEU A 276 -7.26 -14.27 14.77
C LEU A 276 -6.50 -13.44 15.81
N ASP A 277 -5.32 -12.93 15.43
CA ASP A 277 -4.49 -12.11 16.33
C ASP A 277 -5.23 -10.84 16.74
N LEU A 278 -5.78 -10.10 15.77
CA LEU A 278 -6.55 -8.88 16.03
C LEU A 278 -7.80 -9.16 16.88
N ALA A 279 -8.53 -10.22 16.59
CA ALA A 279 -9.74 -10.59 17.33
C ALA A 279 -9.44 -10.99 18.77
N ALA A 280 -8.28 -11.62 19.00
CA ALA A 280 -7.81 -11.94 20.35
C ALA A 280 -7.36 -10.70 21.12
N ASP A 281 -6.72 -9.74 20.44
CA ASP A 281 -6.26 -8.49 21.06
C ASP A 281 -7.41 -7.58 21.56
N VAL A 282 -8.60 -7.73 20.95
CA VAL A 282 -9.82 -6.95 21.30
C VAL A 282 -10.91 -7.79 21.95
N ASP A 283 -10.57 -8.97 22.46
CA ASP A 283 -11.48 -9.90 23.16
C ASP A 283 -12.72 -10.37 22.37
N ILE A 284 -12.74 -10.21 21.05
CA ILE A 284 -13.76 -10.81 20.16
C ILE A 284 -13.58 -12.33 20.16
N VAL A 285 -12.33 -12.81 20.07
CA VAL A 285 -11.96 -14.20 20.29
C VAL A 285 -11.33 -14.29 21.69
N ASN A 286 -11.89 -15.13 22.54
CA ASN A 286 -11.38 -15.35 23.89
C ASN A 286 -10.13 -16.24 23.81
N LYS A 287 -9.02 -15.76 24.39
CA LYS A 287 -7.77 -16.50 24.54
C LYS A 287 -7.50 -16.81 26.00
N SER A 288 -7.62 -18.08 26.40
CA SER A 288 -7.34 -18.55 27.74
C SER A 288 -6.18 -19.56 27.72
N GLY A 289 -5.00 -19.13 28.15
CA GLY A 289 -3.78 -19.92 28.00
C GLY A 289 -3.49 -20.23 26.53
N ALA A 290 -3.46 -21.54 26.19
CA ALA A 290 -3.27 -21.99 24.83
C ALA A 290 -4.58 -22.13 24.02
N TRP A 291 -5.74 -21.97 24.66
CA TRP A 291 -7.03 -22.18 24.02
C TRP A 291 -7.61 -20.89 23.45
N TYR A 292 -8.17 -21.03 22.25
CA TYR A 292 -8.93 -19.98 21.57
C TYR A 292 -10.40 -20.42 21.49
N ALA A 293 -11.31 -19.49 21.79
CA ALA A 293 -12.74 -19.71 21.70
C ALA A 293 -13.46 -18.49 21.11
N TYR A 294 -14.46 -18.73 20.28
CA TYR A 294 -15.36 -17.70 19.76
C TYR A 294 -16.79 -18.03 20.19
N LYS A 295 -17.43 -17.11 20.91
CA LYS A 295 -18.68 -17.36 21.61
C LYS A 295 -18.54 -18.61 22.49
N GLU A 296 -19.37 -19.62 22.31
CA GLU A 296 -19.32 -20.89 23.04
C GLU A 296 -18.48 -21.98 22.38
N THR A 297 -17.95 -21.70 21.16
CA THR A 297 -17.22 -22.68 20.36
C THR A 297 -15.72 -22.59 20.61
N ARG A 298 -15.09 -23.70 21.00
CA ARG A 298 -13.63 -23.82 21.03
C ARG A 298 -13.11 -23.97 19.61
N ILE A 299 -12.29 -23.00 19.16
CA ILE A 299 -11.75 -22.97 17.79
C ILE A 299 -10.36 -23.58 17.67
N GLY A 300 -9.67 -23.83 18.79
CA GLY A 300 -8.41 -24.56 18.74
C GLY A 300 -7.56 -24.41 20.00
N GLN A 301 -6.69 -25.41 20.21
CA GLN A 301 -5.59 -25.32 21.15
C GLN A 301 -4.31 -24.93 20.40
N GLY A 302 -3.76 -23.77 20.70
CA GLY A 302 -2.65 -23.17 19.97
C GLY A 302 -3.10 -22.41 18.73
N ARG A 303 -2.28 -21.42 18.35
CA ARG A 303 -2.58 -20.47 17.27
C ARG A 303 -2.75 -21.16 15.90
N GLU A 304 -1.92 -22.14 15.59
CA GLU A 304 -1.97 -22.83 14.30
C GLU A 304 -3.25 -23.67 14.13
N ASN A 305 -3.70 -24.35 15.20
CA ASN A 305 -4.97 -25.09 15.16
C ASN A 305 -6.16 -24.14 15.01
N ALA A 306 -6.15 -22.99 15.70
CA ALA A 306 -7.20 -21.99 15.57
C ALA A 306 -7.25 -21.38 14.15
N LYS A 307 -6.09 -21.10 13.53
CA LYS A 307 -5.99 -20.68 12.13
C LYS A 307 -6.57 -21.71 11.18
N GLN A 308 -6.22 -23.00 11.39
CA GLN A 308 -6.75 -24.08 10.55
C GLN A 308 -8.26 -24.20 10.70
N PHE A 309 -8.78 -24.11 11.92
CA PHE A 309 -10.21 -24.13 12.18
C PHE A 309 -10.93 -22.98 11.44
N LEU A 310 -10.40 -21.74 11.50
CA LEU A 310 -11.00 -20.60 10.78
C LEU A 310 -10.95 -20.78 9.26
N ARG A 311 -9.92 -21.43 8.73
CA ARG A 311 -9.83 -21.76 7.31
C ARG A 311 -10.91 -22.78 6.87
N GLU A 312 -11.22 -23.73 7.73
CA GLU A 312 -12.26 -24.74 7.50
C GLU A 312 -13.68 -24.19 7.75
N HIS A 313 -13.79 -23.05 8.45
CA HIS A 313 -15.05 -22.39 8.77
C HIS A 313 -15.06 -20.94 8.27
N PRO A 314 -15.14 -20.72 6.94
CA PRO A 314 -15.00 -19.39 6.33
C PRO A 314 -16.10 -18.42 6.76
N GLU A 315 -17.32 -18.91 7.06
CA GLU A 315 -18.43 -18.08 7.56
C GLU A 315 -18.10 -17.46 8.92
N MET A 316 -17.56 -18.28 9.85
CA MET A 316 -17.13 -17.80 11.17
C MET A 316 -15.95 -16.83 11.04
N CYS A 317 -15.01 -17.12 10.14
CA CYS A 317 -13.89 -16.24 9.87
C CYS A 317 -14.35 -14.86 9.35
N ALA A 318 -15.33 -14.84 8.44
CA ALA A 318 -15.92 -13.61 7.92
C ALA A 318 -16.70 -12.83 8.99
N GLU A 319 -17.43 -13.52 9.87
CA GLU A 319 -18.12 -12.88 11.02
C GLU A 319 -17.12 -12.21 11.96
N ILE A 320 -16.03 -12.90 12.30
CA ILE A 320 -14.97 -12.34 13.16
C ILE A 320 -14.28 -11.15 12.48
N ASP A 321 -13.95 -11.26 11.19
CA ASP A 321 -13.37 -10.16 10.40
C ASP A 321 -14.26 -8.92 10.45
N HIS A 322 -15.56 -9.09 10.20
CA HIS A 322 -16.55 -8.00 10.27
C HIS A 322 -16.56 -7.34 11.66
N LEU A 323 -16.60 -8.13 12.74
CA LEU A 323 -16.63 -7.59 14.10
C LEU A 323 -15.33 -6.81 14.42
N VAL A 324 -14.18 -7.30 13.97
CA VAL A 324 -12.91 -6.58 14.11
C VAL A 324 -12.95 -5.27 13.33
N ARG A 325 -13.44 -5.25 12.10
CA ARG A 325 -13.58 -4.01 11.29
C ARG A 325 -14.50 -3.00 11.95
N VAL A 326 -15.62 -3.45 12.49
CA VAL A 326 -16.55 -2.60 13.26
C VAL A 326 -15.87 -2.02 14.51
N HIS A 327 -15.14 -2.86 15.27
CA HIS A 327 -14.41 -2.41 16.47
C HIS A 327 -13.41 -1.28 16.14
N TYR A 328 -12.70 -1.38 15.02
CA TYR A 328 -11.74 -0.36 14.59
C TYR A 328 -12.36 0.77 13.75
N GLY A 329 -13.68 0.80 13.59
CA GLY A 329 -14.41 1.86 12.88
C GLY A 329 -14.21 1.85 11.36
N LEU A 330 -13.79 0.74 10.78
CA LEU A 330 -13.63 0.57 9.33
C LEU A 330 -14.96 0.22 8.65
N GLU A 331 -15.91 -0.31 9.38
CA GLU A 331 -17.28 -0.64 8.94
C GLU A 331 -18.31 -0.18 9.97
N GLN A 332 -19.52 0.07 9.50
CA GLN A 332 -20.63 0.39 10.41
C GLN A 332 -21.25 -0.91 10.95
N ASN A 333 -21.67 -0.86 12.21
CA ASN A 333 -22.44 -1.94 12.80
C ASN A 333 -23.80 -2.02 12.07
N GLN A 334 -23.96 -2.95 11.15
CA GLN A 334 -25.28 -3.25 10.60
C GLN A 334 -26.09 -3.86 11.75
N ALA A 335 -26.92 -3.04 12.38
CA ALA A 335 -27.90 -3.55 13.33
C ALA A 335 -28.68 -4.65 12.62
N ALA A 336 -28.71 -5.86 13.21
CA ALA A 336 -29.51 -6.95 12.70
C ALA A 336 -30.95 -6.44 12.46
N PRO A 337 -31.59 -6.76 11.34
CA PRO A 337 -32.99 -6.41 11.14
C PRO A 337 -33.80 -7.03 12.29
N GLN A 338 -34.57 -6.17 12.98
CA GLN A 338 -35.49 -6.56 14.07
C GLN A 338 -36.58 -7.45 13.54
#